data_241c3de36c3a03f7750b8e721deecb25
#
_entry.id   241c3de36c3a03f7750b8e721deecb25
#
_cell.length_a   1.000
_cell.length_b   1.000
_cell.length_c   1.000
_cell.angle_alpha   90.00
_cell.angle_beta   90.00
_cell.angle_gamma   90.00
#
_symmetry.space_group_name_H-M   'P 1'
#
loop_
_entity.id
_entity.type
_entity.pdbx_description
1 polymer ?
#
loop_
_entity_poly.entity_id
_entity_poly.type
_entity_poly.pdbx_seq_one_letter_code
_entity_poly.pdbx_strand_id
1 'polypeptide(L)'
;PLPQSYSLTVTTGVELPQDLLLTDYDRTLGLLAVLDGPSAVPAPGGMQNADDVFSWIGDNQAKGISNIPAITFHANPTWSSTHWDDSLEDGLALITQAAQKYLGDAQIVASEYKKWRFATPRKVWPDPFFAAGTLVFAGDAFAGPKVEGAVLSGIKSAEYVGDLVGNN
;
A
#
# COMPACT_ATOMS: atom_id res chain seq x y z
N PRO A 1 2.52 9.68 -0.56
CA PRO A 1 2.31 9.82 0.90
C PRO A 1 2.63 11.23 1.37
N LEU A 2 1.93 11.73 2.40
CA LEU A 2 2.05 13.10 2.90
C LEU A 2 3.48 13.54 3.22
N PRO A 3 4.34 12.73 3.85
CA PRO A 3 5.73 13.15 4.09
C PRO A 3 6.52 13.45 2.81
N GLN A 4 6.26 12.73 1.72
CA GLN A 4 6.89 13.00 0.43
C GLN A 4 6.27 14.21 -0.27
N SER A 5 4.94 14.33 -0.23
CA SER A 5 4.24 15.49 -0.80
C SER A 5 4.69 16.78 -0.14
N TYR A 6 4.85 16.78 1.19
CA TYR A 6 5.39 17.93 1.92
C TYR A 6 6.77 18.35 1.42
N SER A 7 7.67 17.41 1.21
CA SER A 7 9.03 17.74 0.74
C SER A 7 9.03 18.46 -0.62
N LEU A 8 8.03 18.19 -1.47
CA LEU A 8 7.86 18.87 -2.75
C LEU A 8 7.32 20.31 -2.60
N THR A 9 6.69 20.62 -1.48
CA THR A 9 6.05 21.93 -1.24
C THR A 9 6.90 22.90 -0.40
N VAL A 10 8.03 22.46 0.13
CA VAL A 10 8.91 23.30 1.00
C VAL A 10 9.31 24.62 0.35
N THR A 11 9.51 24.62 -0.98
CA THR A 11 9.90 25.82 -1.73
C THR A 11 8.73 26.77 -2.04
N THR A 12 7.49 26.36 -1.79
CA THR A 12 6.30 27.16 -2.13
C THR A 12 5.91 28.15 -1.05
N GLY A 13 6.48 28.05 0.15
CA GLY A 13 6.12 28.85 1.31
C GLY A 13 4.74 28.51 1.92
N VAL A 14 4.09 27.44 1.48
CA VAL A 14 2.82 26.96 2.03
C VAL A 14 3.06 26.27 3.36
N GLU A 15 2.40 26.75 4.41
CA GLU A 15 2.39 26.10 5.72
C GLU A 15 1.30 25.04 5.77
N LEU A 16 1.66 23.82 6.14
CA LEU A 16 0.73 22.72 6.36
C LEU A 16 0.40 22.58 7.86
N PRO A 17 -0.83 22.20 8.21
CA PRO A 17 -1.18 21.87 9.58
C PRO A 17 -0.26 20.79 10.16
N GLN A 18 0.16 20.97 11.41
CA GLN A 18 1.06 20.03 12.08
C GLN A 18 0.47 18.62 12.12
N ASP A 19 -0.83 18.49 12.33
CA ASP A 19 -1.54 17.20 12.33
C ASP A 19 -1.45 16.47 10.99
N LEU A 20 -1.41 17.20 9.87
CA LEU A 20 -1.23 16.63 8.54
C LEU A 20 0.22 16.16 8.34
N LEU A 21 1.19 16.95 8.84
CA LEU A 21 2.62 16.62 8.78
C LEU A 21 3.00 15.40 9.63
N LEU A 22 2.30 15.19 10.75
CA LEU A 22 2.52 14.08 11.67
C LEU A 22 1.77 12.81 11.26
N THR A 23 1.22 12.74 10.05
CA THR A 23 0.61 11.50 9.55
C THR A 23 1.66 10.39 9.52
N ASP A 24 1.45 9.39 10.37
CA ASP A 24 2.28 8.18 10.44
C ASP A 24 1.71 7.10 9.53
N TYR A 25 2.59 6.23 9.05
CA TYR A 25 2.25 5.16 8.11
C TYR A 25 2.76 3.82 8.63
N ASP A 26 1.96 2.79 8.45
CA ASP A 26 2.45 1.43 8.58
C ASP A 26 3.47 1.14 7.49
N ARG A 27 4.43 0.28 7.84
CA ARG A 27 5.37 -0.31 6.89
C ARG A 27 4.82 -1.65 6.42
N THR A 28 5.09 -2.00 5.18
CA THR A 28 4.75 -3.32 4.64
C THR A 28 5.93 -3.90 3.89
N LEU A 29 6.32 -5.11 4.28
CA LEU A 29 7.22 -5.96 3.54
C LEU A 29 6.38 -6.88 2.64
N GLY A 30 6.76 -6.98 1.38
CA GLY A 30 6.00 -7.74 0.40
C GLY A 30 6.87 -8.73 -0.37
N LEU A 31 6.29 -9.88 -0.70
CA LEU A 31 6.84 -10.85 -1.63
C LEU A 31 5.94 -10.91 -2.86
N LEU A 32 6.50 -10.63 -4.01
CA LEU A 32 5.88 -10.88 -5.31
C LEU A 32 6.53 -12.12 -5.90
N ALA A 33 5.76 -13.14 -6.23
CA ALA A 33 6.33 -14.40 -6.71
C ALA A 33 5.60 -14.89 -7.96
N VAL A 34 6.37 -15.43 -8.91
CA VAL A 34 5.89 -16.22 -10.04
C VAL A 34 6.12 -17.68 -9.68
N LEU A 35 5.11 -18.50 -9.95
CA LEU A 35 5.13 -19.93 -9.62
C LEU A 35 5.17 -20.78 -10.90
N ASP A 36 5.63 -22.02 -10.78
CA ASP A 36 5.59 -23.03 -11.87
C ASP A 36 4.26 -23.78 -11.97
N GLY A 37 3.33 -23.53 -11.02
CA GLY A 37 2.02 -24.15 -10.95
C GLY A 37 1.03 -23.35 -10.12
N PRO A 38 -0.23 -23.82 -9.99
CA PRO A 38 -1.25 -23.12 -9.22
C PRO A 38 -0.92 -23.08 -7.73
N SER A 39 -1.28 -21.99 -7.06
CA SER A 39 -1.12 -21.85 -5.61
C SER A 39 -2.18 -22.65 -4.83
N ALA A 40 -1.96 -22.81 -3.51
CA ALA A 40 -2.95 -23.38 -2.60
C ALA A 40 -3.92 -22.33 -2.03
N VAL A 41 -3.90 -21.11 -2.52
CA VAL A 41 -4.83 -20.05 -2.07
C VAL A 41 -6.24 -20.39 -2.53
N PRO A 42 -7.23 -20.45 -1.62
CA PRO A 42 -8.59 -20.81 -1.97
C PRO A 42 -9.27 -19.75 -2.84
N ALA A 43 -10.27 -20.17 -3.62
CA ALA A 43 -11.12 -19.24 -4.38
C ALA A 43 -11.79 -18.23 -3.41
N PRO A 44 -11.92 -16.97 -3.81
CA PRO A 44 -11.68 -16.37 -5.12
C PRO A 44 -10.25 -15.86 -5.35
N GLY A 45 -9.23 -16.38 -4.67
CA GLY A 45 -7.84 -16.00 -4.87
C GLY A 45 -7.35 -14.85 -3.97
N GLY A 46 -8.05 -14.55 -2.88
CA GLY A 46 -7.65 -13.53 -1.91
C GLY A 46 -7.89 -13.98 -0.49
N MET A 47 -6.90 -13.73 0.39
CA MET A 47 -7.01 -13.99 1.83
C MET A 47 -6.60 -12.75 2.60
N GLN A 48 -7.43 -12.32 3.54
CA GLN A 48 -7.15 -11.19 4.43
C GLN A 48 -6.87 -11.71 5.83
N ASN A 49 -5.79 -11.18 6.47
CA ASN A 49 -5.33 -11.63 7.80
C ASN A 49 -5.18 -13.15 7.87
N ALA A 50 -4.44 -13.69 6.90
CA ALA A 50 -4.31 -15.12 6.71
C ALA A 50 -3.65 -15.84 7.90
N ASP A 51 -2.71 -15.16 8.55
CA ASP A 51 -1.97 -15.66 9.72
C ASP A 51 -1.24 -14.54 10.48
N ASP A 52 -0.32 -14.91 11.38
CA ASP A 52 0.48 -13.98 12.18
C ASP A 52 1.54 -13.21 11.35
N VAL A 53 1.78 -13.60 10.10
CA VAL A 53 2.74 -12.95 9.21
C VAL A 53 2.04 -12.09 8.18
N PHE A 54 1.03 -12.64 7.49
CA PHE A 54 0.43 -11.98 6.33
C PHE A 54 -0.91 -11.32 6.64
N SER A 55 -0.98 -10.01 6.39
CA SER A 55 -2.23 -9.25 6.38
C SER A 55 -3.03 -9.46 5.08
N TRP A 56 -2.36 -9.75 3.97
CA TRP A 56 -2.98 -10.01 2.68
C TRP A 56 -2.17 -11.00 1.84
N ILE A 57 -2.89 -11.90 1.18
CA ILE A 57 -2.36 -12.79 0.16
C ILE A 57 -3.29 -12.72 -1.05
N GLY A 58 -2.73 -12.54 -2.25
CA GLY A 58 -3.49 -12.46 -3.48
C GLY A 58 -2.90 -13.36 -4.57
N ASP A 59 -3.64 -14.40 -4.97
CA ASP A 59 -3.37 -15.16 -6.18
C ASP A 59 -3.85 -14.37 -7.38
N ASN A 60 -2.92 -13.80 -8.12
CA ASN A 60 -3.23 -12.89 -9.22
C ASN A 60 -3.77 -13.65 -10.45
N GLN A 61 -3.48 -14.94 -10.60
CA GLN A 61 -4.07 -15.76 -11.66
C GLN A 61 -5.53 -16.11 -11.33
N ALA A 62 -5.81 -16.57 -10.12
CA ALA A 62 -7.18 -16.87 -9.69
C ALA A 62 -8.08 -15.63 -9.71
N LYS A 63 -7.51 -14.45 -9.45
CA LYS A 63 -8.21 -13.15 -9.55
C LYS A 63 -8.38 -12.64 -10.99
N GLY A 64 -7.84 -13.32 -11.98
CA GLY A 64 -7.90 -12.89 -13.39
C GLY A 64 -7.02 -11.68 -13.74
N ILE A 65 -6.02 -11.37 -12.90
CA ILE A 65 -5.08 -10.25 -13.10
C ILE A 65 -3.87 -10.71 -13.91
N SER A 66 -3.44 -11.96 -13.73
CA SER A 66 -2.27 -12.53 -14.40
C SER A 66 -2.66 -13.73 -15.26
N ASN A 67 -2.01 -13.88 -16.43
CA ASN A 67 -2.16 -15.06 -17.29
C ASN A 67 -1.28 -16.23 -16.84
N ILE A 68 -0.33 -15.99 -15.94
CA ILE A 68 0.57 -17.01 -15.39
C ILE A 68 0.36 -17.09 -13.87
N PRO A 69 0.70 -18.24 -13.23
CA PRO A 69 0.66 -18.35 -11.78
C PRO A 69 1.54 -17.29 -11.12
N ALA A 70 0.92 -16.36 -10.43
CA ALA A 70 1.61 -15.28 -9.74
C ALA A 70 0.87 -14.93 -8.45
N ILE A 71 1.61 -14.73 -7.37
CA ILE A 71 1.06 -14.50 -6.05
C ILE A 71 1.74 -13.30 -5.38
N THR A 72 0.96 -12.53 -4.64
CA THR A 72 1.42 -11.38 -3.87
C THR A 72 1.15 -11.61 -2.40
N PHE A 73 2.17 -11.44 -1.58
CA PHE A 73 2.08 -11.49 -0.12
C PHE A 73 2.41 -10.13 0.47
N HIS A 74 1.55 -9.63 1.35
CA HIS A 74 1.82 -8.45 2.18
C HIS A 74 1.93 -8.90 3.64
N ALA A 75 3.10 -8.73 4.22
CA ALA A 75 3.28 -8.94 5.64
C ALA A 75 2.53 -7.86 6.43
N ASN A 76 2.04 -8.23 7.61
CA ASN A 76 1.36 -7.30 8.51
C ASN A 76 2.33 -6.24 9.07
N PRO A 77 1.82 -5.12 9.63
CA PRO A 77 2.67 -4.03 10.12
C PRO A 77 3.64 -4.44 11.23
N THR A 78 3.22 -5.35 12.12
CA THR A 78 4.06 -5.80 13.23
C THR A 78 5.24 -6.60 12.73
N TRP A 79 5.00 -7.62 11.91
CA TRP A 79 6.04 -8.43 11.30
C TRP A 79 6.96 -7.57 10.43
N SER A 80 6.39 -6.69 9.62
CA SER A 80 7.13 -5.78 8.76
C SER A 80 8.06 -4.84 9.54
N SER A 81 7.60 -4.33 10.68
CA SER A 81 8.42 -3.45 11.53
C SER A 81 9.56 -4.22 12.21
N THR A 82 9.30 -5.46 12.64
CA THR A 82 10.32 -6.32 13.25
C THR A 82 11.46 -6.63 12.28
N HIS A 83 11.15 -6.90 11.01
CA HIS A 83 12.08 -7.32 9.98
C HIS A 83 12.49 -6.20 9.02
N TRP A 84 12.17 -4.94 9.36
CA TRP A 84 12.42 -3.81 8.46
C TRP A 84 13.89 -3.57 8.15
N ASP A 85 14.73 -3.74 9.15
CA ASP A 85 16.16 -3.46 9.06
C ASP A 85 17.01 -4.70 8.74
N ASP A 86 16.37 -5.87 8.54
CA ASP A 86 17.04 -7.07 8.08
C ASP A 86 17.66 -6.84 6.69
N SER A 87 18.71 -7.61 6.39
CA SER A 87 19.31 -7.61 5.06
C SER A 87 18.27 -8.03 4.00
N LEU A 88 18.51 -7.67 2.75
CA LEU A 88 17.62 -8.09 1.64
C LEU A 88 17.51 -9.61 1.56
N GLU A 89 18.62 -10.31 1.76
CA GLU A 89 18.72 -11.77 1.68
C GLU A 89 17.95 -12.44 2.83
N ASP A 90 18.17 -11.99 4.07
CA ASP A 90 17.49 -12.54 5.25
C ASP A 90 15.98 -12.26 5.21
N GLY A 91 15.58 -11.04 4.87
CA GLY A 91 14.17 -10.68 4.77
C GLY A 91 13.44 -11.46 3.67
N LEU A 92 14.08 -11.66 2.51
CA LEU A 92 13.53 -12.50 1.43
C LEU A 92 13.42 -13.96 1.87
N ALA A 93 14.44 -14.51 2.54
CA ALA A 93 14.41 -15.88 3.03
C ALA A 93 13.28 -16.12 4.03
N LEU A 94 13.14 -15.22 5.01
CA LEU A 94 12.11 -15.31 6.05
C LEU A 94 10.69 -15.22 5.46
N ILE A 95 10.42 -14.23 4.60
CA ILE A 95 9.09 -14.08 4.02
C ILE A 95 8.75 -15.23 3.05
N THR A 96 9.76 -15.76 2.33
CA THR A 96 9.61 -16.92 1.46
C THR A 96 9.31 -18.17 2.27
N GLN A 97 9.98 -18.37 3.39
CA GLN A 97 9.70 -19.48 4.31
C GLN A 97 8.25 -19.40 4.84
N ALA A 98 7.79 -18.21 5.26
CA ALA A 98 6.43 -18.03 5.73
C ALA A 98 5.38 -18.28 4.62
N ALA A 99 5.71 -18.00 3.36
CA ALA A 99 4.82 -18.18 2.22
C ALA A 99 4.62 -19.65 1.79
N GLN A 100 5.52 -20.57 2.14
CA GLN A 100 5.54 -21.96 1.65
C GLN A 100 4.19 -22.67 1.76
N LYS A 101 3.48 -22.53 2.87
CA LYS A 101 2.17 -23.16 3.11
C LYS A 101 1.05 -22.74 2.18
N TYR A 102 1.25 -21.65 1.43
CA TYR A 102 0.27 -21.11 0.48
C TYR A 102 0.61 -21.45 -0.97
N LEU A 103 1.76 -22.07 -1.21
CA LEU A 103 2.21 -22.42 -2.56
C LEU A 103 1.61 -23.76 -3.02
N GLY A 104 1.24 -24.65 -2.08
CA GLY A 104 0.85 -26.03 -2.42
C GLY A 104 2.05 -26.82 -2.93
N ASP A 105 1.89 -27.47 -4.08
CA ASP A 105 2.96 -28.22 -4.74
C ASP A 105 3.83 -27.35 -5.65
N ALA A 106 3.43 -26.09 -5.87
CA ALA A 106 4.14 -25.16 -6.75
C ALA A 106 5.42 -24.61 -6.13
N GLN A 107 6.40 -24.31 -6.99
CA GLN A 107 7.67 -23.71 -6.61
C GLN A 107 7.75 -22.27 -7.11
N ILE A 108 8.46 -21.42 -6.36
CA ILE A 108 8.76 -20.06 -6.81
C ILE A 108 9.86 -20.14 -7.86
N VAL A 109 9.57 -19.67 -9.07
CA VAL A 109 10.53 -19.60 -10.19
C VAL A 109 11.14 -18.21 -10.35
N ALA A 110 10.47 -17.17 -9.87
CA ALA A 110 11.00 -15.83 -9.77
C ALA A 110 10.32 -15.08 -8.63
N SER A 111 11.05 -14.19 -7.97
CA SER A 111 10.49 -13.39 -6.88
C SER A 111 11.12 -12.02 -6.78
N GLU A 112 10.37 -11.10 -6.19
CA GLU A 112 10.83 -9.76 -5.85
C GLU A 112 10.38 -9.41 -4.43
N TYR A 113 11.33 -8.94 -3.60
CA TYR A 113 11.07 -8.46 -2.25
C TYR A 113 10.91 -6.96 -2.23
N LYS A 114 9.81 -6.48 -1.67
CA LYS A 114 9.46 -5.05 -1.62
C LYS A 114 9.39 -4.54 -0.19
N LYS A 115 9.94 -3.35 0.02
CA LYS A 115 9.83 -2.58 1.26
C LYS A 115 8.99 -1.32 1.00
N TRP A 116 7.74 -1.28 1.46
CA TRP A 116 6.88 -0.09 1.40
C TRP A 116 6.91 0.64 2.72
N ARG A 117 7.63 1.76 2.75
CA ARG A 117 7.80 2.58 3.95
C ARG A 117 6.52 3.29 4.37
N PHE A 118 5.69 3.67 3.41
CA PHE A 118 4.45 4.41 3.60
C PHE A 118 3.29 3.61 2.99
N ALA A 119 2.95 2.47 3.62
CA ALA A 119 1.99 1.54 3.07
C ALA A 119 0.54 1.96 3.40
N THR A 120 0.25 2.18 4.67
CA THR A 120 -1.12 2.53 5.11
C THR A 120 -1.04 3.66 6.13
N PRO A 121 -1.74 4.78 5.93
CA PRO A 121 -1.79 5.86 6.92
C PRO A 121 -2.50 5.37 8.19
N ARG A 122 -1.86 5.58 9.35
CA ARG A 122 -2.43 5.25 10.67
C ARG A 122 -3.43 6.27 11.17
N LYS A 123 -3.21 7.53 10.81
CA LYS A 123 -4.11 8.63 11.09
C LYS A 123 -4.56 9.22 9.76
N VAL A 124 -5.87 9.33 9.60
CA VAL A 124 -6.48 9.89 8.39
C VAL A 124 -6.91 11.31 8.68
N TRP A 125 -6.64 12.22 7.77
CA TRP A 125 -7.18 13.58 7.81
C TRP A 125 -8.71 13.50 7.67
N PRO A 126 -9.48 14.24 8.50
CA PRO A 126 -10.93 14.06 8.57
C PRO A 126 -11.66 14.50 7.30
N ASP A 127 -11.11 15.50 6.60
CA ASP A 127 -11.70 16.00 5.37
C ASP A 127 -11.22 15.20 4.14
N PRO A 128 -11.98 15.19 3.05
CA PRO A 128 -11.63 14.43 1.85
C PRO A 128 -10.38 14.94 1.13
N PHE A 129 -9.95 16.16 1.38
CA PHE A 129 -8.72 16.77 0.89
C PHE A 129 -8.28 17.91 1.81
N PHE A 130 -7.07 18.41 1.61
CA PHE A 130 -6.61 19.66 2.21
C PHE A 130 -6.17 20.62 1.10
N ALA A 131 -6.58 21.88 1.20
CA ALA A 131 -6.19 22.92 0.25
C ALA A 131 -5.51 24.10 0.96
N ALA A 132 -4.44 24.62 0.36
CA ALA A 132 -3.75 25.81 0.81
C ALA A 132 -3.27 26.64 -0.40
N GLY A 133 -3.90 27.78 -0.64
CA GLY A 133 -3.68 28.57 -1.86
C GLY A 133 -4.05 27.76 -3.11
N THR A 134 -3.09 27.60 -4.00
CA THR A 134 -3.25 26.82 -5.24
C THR A 134 -2.83 25.35 -5.10
N LEU A 135 -2.42 24.92 -3.91
CA LEU A 135 -2.03 23.54 -3.65
C LEU A 135 -3.20 22.76 -3.05
N VAL A 136 -3.43 21.56 -3.58
CA VAL A 136 -4.43 20.63 -3.08
C VAL A 136 -3.76 19.28 -2.82
N PHE A 137 -4.00 18.73 -1.63
CA PHE A 137 -3.51 17.43 -1.20
C PHE A 137 -4.67 16.46 -1.12
N ALA A 138 -4.57 15.35 -1.82
CA ALA A 138 -5.57 14.29 -1.87
C ALA A 138 -4.91 12.92 -1.83
N GLY A 139 -5.68 11.88 -1.55
CA GLY A 139 -5.22 10.49 -1.54
C GLY A 139 -5.79 9.66 -0.40
N ASP A 140 -5.20 8.52 -0.13
CA ASP A 140 -5.63 7.55 0.88
C ASP A 140 -5.46 8.01 2.35
N ALA A 141 -4.68 9.06 2.58
CA ALA A 141 -4.56 9.70 3.88
C ALA A 141 -5.73 10.67 4.19
N PHE A 142 -6.69 10.82 3.26
CA PHE A 142 -7.87 11.68 3.38
C PHE A 142 -9.13 10.83 3.29
N ALA A 143 -10.05 10.98 4.25
CA ALA A 143 -11.35 10.28 4.30
C ALA A 143 -11.31 8.75 4.39
N GLY A 144 -10.16 8.10 4.39
CA GLY A 144 -10.04 6.65 4.64
C GLY A 144 -8.90 5.96 3.88
N PRO A 145 -8.14 5.07 4.56
CA PRO A 145 -6.96 4.42 4.00
C PRO A 145 -7.34 3.20 3.12
N LYS A 146 -8.23 3.41 2.17
CA LYS A 146 -8.75 2.39 1.23
C LYS A 146 -8.81 2.97 -0.17
N VAL A 147 -8.89 2.10 -1.18
CA VAL A 147 -9.06 2.50 -2.58
C VAL A 147 -10.27 3.42 -2.75
N GLU A 148 -11.40 3.09 -2.12
CA GLU A 148 -12.60 3.93 -2.12
C GLU A 148 -12.33 5.33 -1.54
N GLY A 149 -11.65 5.43 -0.38
CA GLY A 149 -11.29 6.69 0.24
C GLY A 149 -10.39 7.54 -0.66
N ALA A 150 -9.38 6.93 -1.31
CA ALA A 150 -8.51 7.62 -2.25
C ALA A 150 -9.29 8.14 -3.48
N VAL A 151 -10.24 7.36 -4.01
CA VAL A 151 -11.10 7.78 -5.13
C VAL A 151 -12.00 8.94 -4.73
N LEU A 152 -12.69 8.84 -3.59
CA LEU A 152 -13.56 9.91 -3.08
C LEU A 152 -12.77 11.19 -2.79
N SER A 153 -11.58 11.07 -2.23
CA SER A 153 -10.66 12.19 -2.02
C SER A 153 -10.29 12.84 -3.36
N GLY A 154 -9.96 12.05 -4.38
CA GLY A 154 -9.65 12.56 -5.73
C GLY A 154 -10.83 13.30 -6.37
N ILE A 155 -12.03 12.74 -6.30
CA ILE A 155 -13.24 13.37 -6.84
C ILE A 155 -13.52 14.71 -6.15
N LYS A 156 -13.49 14.74 -4.82
CA LYS A 156 -13.76 15.97 -4.06
C LYS A 156 -12.72 17.07 -4.28
N SER A 157 -11.45 16.68 -4.42
CA SER A 157 -10.40 17.65 -4.76
C SER A 157 -10.55 18.20 -6.19
N ALA A 158 -11.00 17.38 -7.15
CA ALA A 158 -11.24 17.82 -8.52
C ALA A 158 -12.44 18.79 -8.60
N GLU A 159 -13.53 18.52 -7.88
CA GLU A 159 -14.68 19.46 -7.75
C GLU A 159 -14.21 20.81 -7.23
N TYR A 160 -13.44 20.81 -6.13
CA TYR A 160 -12.89 22.05 -5.55
C TYR A 160 -12.01 22.84 -6.53
N VAL A 161 -11.10 22.16 -7.25
CA VAL A 161 -10.24 22.81 -8.25
C VAL A 161 -11.06 23.35 -9.43
N GLY A 162 -12.09 22.62 -9.87
CA GLY A 162 -13.01 23.05 -10.92
C GLY A 162 -13.72 24.36 -10.55
N ASP A 163 -14.20 24.47 -9.32
CA ASP A 163 -14.86 25.69 -8.80
C ASP A 163 -13.89 26.88 -8.74
N LEU A 164 -12.63 26.64 -8.35
CA LEU A 164 -11.59 27.69 -8.32
C LEU A 164 -11.29 28.24 -9.72
N VAL A 165 -11.21 27.37 -10.73
CA VAL A 165 -10.87 27.77 -12.11
C VAL A 165 -12.08 28.37 -12.84
N GLY A 166 -13.29 27.87 -12.55
CA GLY A 166 -14.52 28.33 -13.20
C GLY A 166 -15.02 29.69 -12.70
N ASN A 167 -14.55 30.16 -11.53
CA ASN A 167 -14.92 31.46 -10.93
C ASN A 167 -13.88 32.57 -11.20
N ASN A 168 -12.85 32.32 -11.99
CA ASN A 168 -11.88 33.30 -12.49
C ASN A 168 -12.12 33.58 -13.98
#